data_e4d106826a6de64925f6f7597fa4e47e
#
_entry.id   e4d106826a6de64925f6f7597fa4e47e
#
_cell.length_a   1.000
_cell.length_b   1.000
_cell.length_c   1.000
_cell.angle_alpha   90.00
_cell.angle_beta   90.00
_cell.angle_gamma   90.00
#
_symmetry.space_group_name_H-M   'P 1'
#
loop_
_entity.id
_entity.type
_entity.pdbx_description
1 polymer ?
#
loop_
_entity_poly.entity_id
_entity_poly.type
_entity_poly.pdbx_seq_one_letter_code
_entity_poly.pdbx_strand_id
1 'polypeptide(L)'
;MATVTLTFNHEINTSVQVGDTAYYVFTSPITTSLGAGNNPDSADREDIREIGVIEIINSGLTLSTIQIEMPNFLSALYGPPMPNDFIMFSKDNKVNLGSLVGYYSNVKFRNSSKEYSELFSVNSDFAESSK
;
A
#
# COMPACT_ATOMS: atom_id res chain seq x y z
N MET A 1 19.26 10.22 0.36
CA MET A 1 18.15 9.32 0.06
C MET A 1 18.42 8.65 -1.25
N ALA A 2 18.17 7.37 -1.36
CA ALA A 2 18.37 6.61 -2.58
C ALA A 2 16.98 6.35 -3.21
N THR A 3 16.87 6.52 -4.53
CA THR A 3 15.63 6.17 -5.25
C THR A 3 15.74 4.73 -5.74
N VAL A 4 14.79 3.90 -5.35
CA VAL A 4 14.65 2.51 -5.83
C VAL A 4 13.52 2.47 -6.85
N THR A 5 13.80 1.91 -8.03
CA THR A 5 12.79 1.72 -9.07
C THR A 5 12.46 0.23 -9.17
N LEU A 6 11.22 -0.12 -8.86
CA LEU A 6 10.69 -1.47 -9.04
C LEU A 6 9.97 -1.55 -10.39
N THR A 7 10.23 -2.62 -11.13
CA THR A 7 9.62 -2.87 -12.44
C THR A 7 8.83 -4.17 -12.39
N PHE A 8 7.57 -4.11 -12.83
CA PHE A 8 6.65 -5.25 -12.86
C PHE A 8 6.20 -5.53 -14.29
N ASN A 9 6.13 -6.81 -14.66
CA ASN A 9 5.66 -7.26 -15.97
C ASN A 9 4.14 -7.42 -16.05
N HIS A 10 3.43 -6.76 -15.15
CA HIS A 10 1.97 -6.79 -15.05
C HIS A 10 1.47 -5.45 -14.53
N GLU A 11 0.17 -5.26 -14.60
CA GLU A 11 -0.51 -4.11 -14.04
C GLU A 11 -0.39 -4.12 -12.50
N ILE A 12 -0.13 -2.95 -11.92
CA ILE A 12 -0.06 -2.76 -10.47
C ILE A 12 -1.48 -2.72 -9.90
N ASN A 13 -1.65 -3.25 -8.70
CA ASN A 13 -2.92 -3.17 -7.98
C ASN A 13 -3.40 -1.72 -7.90
N THR A 14 -4.62 -1.48 -8.34
CA THR A 14 -5.24 -0.14 -8.42
C THR A 14 -5.36 0.55 -7.05
N SER A 15 -5.24 -0.20 -5.95
CA SER A 15 -5.27 0.36 -4.59
C SER A 15 -3.96 1.03 -4.17
N VAL A 16 -2.85 0.80 -4.86
CA VAL A 16 -1.55 1.44 -4.58
C VAL A 16 -1.61 2.92 -4.95
N GLN A 17 -1.15 3.78 -4.05
CA GLN A 17 -1.16 5.24 -4.23
C GLN A 17 0.19 5.83 -3.87
N VAL A 18 0.47 7.00 -4.44
CA VAL A 18 1.60 7.83 -4.02
C VAL A 18 1.41 8.24 -2.56
N GLY A 19 2.45 8.10 -1.75
CA GLY A 19 2.41 8.30 -0.30
C GLY A 19 2.26 7.01 0.51
N ASP A 20 1.88 5.89 -0.11
CA ASP A 20 1.87 4.59 0.57
C ASP A 20 3.31 4.15 0.90
N THR A 21 3.48 3.35 1.94
CA THR A 21 4.77 2.77 2.32
C THR A 21 4.91 1.38 1.71
N ALA A 22 6.02 1.17 1.00
CA ALA A 22 6.35 -0.11 0.40
C ALA A 22 7.24 -0.95 1.30
N TYR A 23 7.02 -2.25 1.28
CA TYR A 23 7.77 -3.26 2.01
C TYR A 23 8.14 -4.40 1.08
N TYR A 24 9.17 -5.14 1.43
CA TYR A 24 9.52 -6.38 0.76
C TYR A 24 9.84 -7.49 1.76
N VAL A 25 9.65 -8.70 1.30
CA VAL A 25 10.09 -9.91 2.02
C VAL A 25 11.00 -10.69 1.10
N PHE A 26 12.15 -11.04 1.60
CA PHE A 26 13.06 -11.95 0.91
C PHE A 26 12.40 -13.32 0.77
N THR A 27 12.32 -13.82 -0.46
CA THR A 27 11.80 -15.16 -0.72
C THR A 27 12.95 -16.13 -0.90
N SER A 28 12.93 -17.21 -0.12
CA SER A 28 13.89 -18.27 -0.19
C SER A 28 13.23 -19.53 -0.77
N PRO A 29 13.82 -20.19 -1.77
CA PRO A 29 13.28 -21.44 -2.27
C PRO A 29 13.32 -22.49 -1.15
N ILE A 30 12.18 -23.10 -0.85
CA ILE A 30 12.13 -24.22 0.08
C ILE A 30 12.83 -25.40 -0.59
N THR A 31 14.00 -25.75 -0.12
CA THR A 31 14.70 -26.98 -0.52
C THR A 31 14.03 -28.19 0.13
N THR A 32 12.87 -28.57 -0.37
CA THR A 32 12.28 -29.87 -0.06
C THR A 32 12.78 -30.89 -1.07
N SER A 33 12.98 -32.12 -0.62
CA SER A 33 13.48 -33.26 -1.44
C SER A 33 12.52 -33.74 -2.55
N LEU A 34 11.59 -32.90 -2.98
CA LEU A 34 10.53 -33.20 -3.95
C LEU A 34 10.89 -32.85 -5.41
N GLY A 35 12.15 -32.86 -5.79
CA GLY A 35 12.58 -32.71 -7.18
C GLY A 35 12.65 -31.25 -7.67
N ALA A 36 13.66 -31.02 -8.52
CA ALA A 36 13.87 -29.69 -9.13
C ALA A 36 12.65 -29.27 -9.97
N GLY A 37 11.99 -28.22 -9.59
CA GLY A 37 10.97 -27.53 -10.39
C GLY A 37 9.65 -27.17 -9.75
N ASN A 38 9.32 -27.68 -8.56
CA ASN A 38 8.04 -27.42 -7.90
C ASN A 38 8.18 -26.99 -6.43
N ASN A 39 9.28 -26.37 -6.06
CA ASN A 39 9.44 -25.87 -4.70
C ASN A 39 8.75 -24.49 -4.60
N PRO A 40 7.71 -24.34 -3.78
CA PRO A 40 7.15 -23.02 -3.51
C PRO A 40 8.19 -22.19 -2.77
N ASP A 41 8.29 -20.90 -3.14
CA ASP A 41 9.08 -19.95 -2.38
C ASP A 41 8.40 -19.68 -1.03
N SER A 42 9.19 -19.67 0.05
CA SER A 42 8.68 -19.28 1.35
C SER A 42 9.13 -17.89 1.71
N ALA A 43 8.21 -17.12 2.27
CA ALA A 43 8.48 -15.82 2.86
C ALA A 43 8.28 -15.91 4.37
N ASP A 44 9.24 -15.46 5.16
CA ASP A 44 9.09 -15.40 6.61
C ASP A 44 8.52 -14.03 7.00
N ARG A 45 7.51 -14.05 7.86
CA ARG A 45 6.87 -12.83 8.37
C ARG A 45 7.84 -11.97 9.19
N GLU A 46 8.84 -12.56 9.81
CA GLU A 46 9.85 -11.86 10.60
C GLU A 46 10.85 -11.11 9.73
N ASP A 47 10.93 -11.43 8.44
CA ASP A 47 11.82 -10.81 7.47
C ASP A 47 11.19 -9.67 6.64
N ILE A 48 10.03 -9.16 7.07
CA ILE A 48 9.40 -7.99 6.43
C ILE A 48 10.29 -6.77 6.63
N ARG A 49 10.69 -6.15 5.52
CA ARG A 49 11.58 -4.99 5.51
C ARG A 49 10.92 -3.82 4.79
N GLU A 50 11.04 -2.63 5.38
CA GLU A 50 10.55 -1.41 4.76
C GLU A 50 11.51 -0.96 3.65
N ILE A 51 10.96 -0.59 2.49
CA ILE A 51 11.72 0.05 1.41
C ILE A 51 11.66 1.56 1.61
N GLY A 52 10.46 2.11 1.77
CA GLY A 52 10.23 3.53 1.92
C GLY A 52 8.90 3.98 1.32
N VAL A 53 8.76 5.28 1.11
CA VAL A 53 7.52 5.89 0.62
C VAL A 53 7.49 5.88 -0.91
N ILE A 54 6.34 5.55 -1.48
CA ILE A 54 6.08 5.54 -2.91
C ILE A 54 5.91 6.99 -3.38
N GLU A 55 6.75 7.41 -4.34
CA GLU A 55 6.72 8.76 -4.90
C GLU A 55 6.04 8.83 -6.26
N ILE A 56 6.31 7.84 -7.12
CA ILE A 56 5.82 7.83 -8.50
C ILE A 56 5.30 6.43 -8.84
N ILE A 57 4.14 6.39 -9.47
CA ILE A 57 3.53 5.17 -10.00
C ILE A 57 3.25 5.38 -11.48
N ASN A 58 3.81 4.52 -12.32
CA ASN A 58 3.46 4.43 -13.74
C ASN A 58 2.89 3.03 -13.98
N SER A 59 1.59 2.94 -14.12
CA SER A 59 0.90 1.67 -14.41
C SER A 59 0.65 1.53 -15.91
N GLY A 60 1.08 0.41 -16.46
CA GLY A 60 0.84 0.01 -17.84
C GLY A 60 0.36 -1.43 -17.90
N LEU A 61 -0.30 -1.81 -18.99
CA LEU A 61 -0.85 -3.17 -19.16
C LEU A 61 0.21 -4.27 -19.17
N THR A 62 1.40 -3.95 -19.68
CA THR A 62 2.49 -4.93 -19.85
C THR A 62 3.72 -4.60 -19.02
N LEU A 63 3.88 -3.36 -18.65
CA LEU A 63 5.02 -2.88 -17.87
C LEU A 63 4.56 -1.79 -16.93
N SER A 64 4.84 -1.94 -15.66
CA SER A 64 4.55 -0.96 -14.63
C SER A 64 5.79 -0.66 -13.82
N THR A 65 5.93 0.57 -13.35
CA THR A 65 7.05 0.98 -12.52
C THR A 65 6.59 1.74 -11.29
N ILE A 66 7.24 1.48 -10.15
CA ILE A 66 7.08 2.24 -8.92
C ILE A 66 8.44 2.81 -8.53
N GLN A 67 8.49 4.11 -8.27
CA GLN A 67 9.66 4.73 -7.68
C GLN A 67 9.41 4.99 -6.19
N ILE A 68 10.37 4.58 -5.38
CA ILE A 68 10.29 4.61 -3.93
C ILE A 68 11.50 5.36 -3.40
N GLU A 69 11.27 6.29 -2.50
CA GLU A 69 12.33 6.98 -1.78
C GLU A 69 12.78 6.13 -0.59
N MET A 70 13.98 5.56 -0.68
CA MET A 70 14.56 4.72 0.36
C MET A 70 15.48 5.54 1.25
N PRO A 71 15.25 5.60 2.57
CA PRO A 71 16.17 6.23 3.51
C PRO A 71 17.56 5.59 3.46
N ASN A 72 18.62 6.41 3.51
CA ASN A 72 20.00 5.91 3.40
C ASN A 72 20.35 4.85 4.45
N PHE A 73 19.80 4.94 5.65
CA PHE A 73 20.05 3.96 6.71
C PHE A 73 19.44 2.59 6.40
N LEU A 74 18.25 2.54 5.76
CA LEU A 74 17.63 1.29 5.32
C LEU A 74 18.40 0.67 4.16
N SER A 75 18.84 1.49 3.20
CA SER A 75 19.68 1.04 2.09
C SER A 75 21.01 0.42 2.57
N ALA A 76 21.61 1.01 3.60
CA ALA A 76 22.86 0.49 4.17
C ALA A 76 22.66 -0.79 5.00
N LEU A 77 21.47 -0.96 5.60
CA LEU A 77 21.19 -2.07 6.52
C LEU A 77 20.70 -3.33 5.77
N TYR A 78 19.79 -3.15 4.80
CA TYR A 78 19.09 -4.26 4.14
C TYR A 78 19.35 -4.36 2.64
N GLY A 79 19.78 -3.27 2.01
CA GLY A 79 19.89 -3.19 0.55
C GLY A 79 18.53 -3.05 -0.15
N PRO A 80 18.53 -2.88 -1.48
CA PRO A 80 17.32 -2.85 -2.28
C PRO A 80 16.75 -4.28 -2.44
N PRO A 81 15.42 -4.40 -2.71
CA PRO A 81 14.82 -5.69 -3.02
C PRO A 81 15.43 -6.32 -4.28
N MET A 82 15.50 -7.63 -4.30
CA MET A 82 15.98 -8.41 -5.42
C MET A 82 14.85 -8.91 -6.32
N PRO A 83 15.14 -9.33 -7.56
CA PRO A 83 14.15 -10.01 -8.38
C PRO A 83 13.58 -11.25 -7.65
N ASN A 84 12.27 -11.42 -7.71
CA ASN A 84 11.46 -12.45 -7.04
C ASN A 84 11.17 -12.18 -5.55
N ASP A 85 11.66 -11.11 -4.94
CA ASP A 85 11.19 -10.73 -3.62
C ASP A 85 9.70 -10.34 -3.67
N PHE A 86 8.98 -10.67 -2.60
CA PHE A 86 7.57 -10.34 -2.49
C PHE A 86 7.40 -8.89 -2.04
N ILE A 87 6.72 -8.08 -2.86
CA ILE A 87 6.49 -6.67 -2.59
C ILE A 87 5.09 -6.46 -2.01
N MET A 88 5.03 -5.71 -0.93
CA MET A 88 3.80 -5.33 -0.23
C MET A 88 3.75 -3.82 -0.06
N PHE A 89 2.57 -3.30 0.24
CA PHE A 89 2.41 -1.89 0.59
C PHE A 89 1.39 -1.73 1.72
N SER A 90 1.57 -0.68 2.52
CA SER A 90 0.61 -0.23 3.50
C SER A 90 0.14 1.18 3.18
N LYS A 91 -1.12 1.47 3.47
CA LYS A 91 -1.69 2.80 3.29
C LYS A 91 -1.08 3.79 4.28
N ASP A 92 -0.75 5.00 3.79
CA ASP A 92 -0.43 6.09 4.70
C ASP A 92 -1.69 6.53 5.44
N ASN A 93 -1.73 6.24 6.73
CA ASN A 93 -2.84 6.65 7.60
C ASN A 93 -3.00 8.17 7.68
N LYS A 94 -1.95 8.94 7.36
CA LYS A 94 -1.99 10.40 7.38
C LYS A 94 -2.90 10.98 6.30
N VAL A 95 -2.99 10.32 5.15
CA VAL A 95 -3.85 10.75 4.03
C VAL A 95 -5.33 10.59 4.40
N ASN A 96 -5.65 9.69 5.32
CA ASN A 96 -7.02 9.39 5.74
C ASN A 96 -7.42 10.03 7.09
N LEU A 97 -6.62 10.96 7.63
CA LEU A 97 -6.96 11.64 8.90
C LEU A 97 -8.23 12.49 8.83
N GLY A 98 -8.77 12.74 7.65
CA GLY A 98 -10.06 13.41 7.44
C GLY A 98 -11.24 12.46 7.20
N SER A 99 -11.01 11.15 7.02
CA SER A 99 -12.07 10.17 6.80
C SER A 99 -12.45 9.47 8.11
N LEU A 100 -13.74 9.23 8.29
CA LEU A 100 -14.27 8.46 9.40
C LEU A 100 -13.80 7.01 9.26
N VAL A 101 -12.91 6.58 10.15
CA VAL A 101 -12.45 5.19 10.22
C VAL A 101 -13.33 4.45 11.20
N GLY A 102 -14.07 3.43 10.72
CA GLY A 102 -14.91 2.61 11.57
C GLY A 102 -15.94 1.81 10.79
N TYR A 103 -16.63 0.90 11.48
CA TYR A 103 -17.69 0.06 10.89
C TYR A 103 -19.04 0.79 10.77
N TYR A 104 -19.18 1.95 11.39
CA TYR A 104 -20.39 2.78 11.29
C TYR A 104 -20.04 4.26 11.47
N SER A 105 -20.84 5.12 10.89
CA SER A 105 -20.78 6.56 11.14
C SER A 105 -22.04 7.02 11.87
N ASN A 106 -21.86 7.92 12.84
CA ASN A 106 -22.96 8.59 13.50
C ASN A 106 -22.90 10.07 13.15
N VAL A 107 -23.84 10.51 12.34
CA VAL A 107 -23.90 11.90 11.85
C VAL A 107 -24.99 12.65 12.59
N LYS A 108 -24.62 13.74 13.26
CA LYS A 108 -25.55 14.59 13.98
C LYS A 108 -25.62 15.96 13.33
N PHE A 109 -26.81 16.34 12.86
CA PHE A 109 -27.09 17.70 12.39
C PHE A 109 -27.66 18.51 13.51
N ARG A 110 -27.18 19.74 13.69
CA ARG A 110 -27.69 20.69 14.67
C ARG A 110 -27.95 22.00 13.98
N ASN A 111 -29.20 22.47 14.06
CA ASN A 111 -29.58 23.81 13.66
C ASN A 111 -29.55 24.73 14.88
N SER A 112 -28.78 25.82 14.81
CA SER A 112 -28.73 26.88 15.85
C SER A 112 -29.32 28.18 15.35
N SER A 113 -29.97 28.15 14.20
CA SER A 113 -30.71 29.31 13.65
C SER A 113 -31.92 29.66 14.52
N LYS A 114 -32.22 30.95 14.66
CA LYS A 114 -33.47 31.45 15.27
C LYS A 114 -34.56 31.64 14.24
N GLU A 115 -34.24 31.55 12.97
CA GLU A 115 -35.14 31.65 11.85
C GLU A 115 -35.66 30.29 11.42
N TYR A 116 -36.82 30.28 10.75
CA TYR A 116 -37.37 29.06 10.18
C TYR A 116 -36.42 28.47 9.13
N SER A 117 -36.11 27.20 9.25
CA SER A 117 -35.24 26.49 8.29
C SER A 117 -35.68 25.05 8.12
N GLU A 118 -35.70 24.61 6.90
CA GLU A 118 -36.08 23.23 6.51
C GLU A 118 -34.87 22.48 5.95
N LEU A 119 -34.74 21.20 6.34
CA LEU A 119 -33.80 20.28 5.78
C LEU A 119 -34.53 19.33 4.81
N PHE A 120 -34.34 19.52 3.51
CA PHE A 120 -35.09 18.77 2.50
C PHE A 120 -34.52 17.39 2.24
N SER A 121 -33.18 17.23 2.28
CA SER A 121 -32.55 15.96 2.09
C SER A 121 -31.15 15.93 2.68
N VAL A 122 -30.70 14.74 3.06
CA VAL A 122 -29.32 14.44 3.43
C VAL A 122 -28.90 13.23 2.61
N ASN A 123 -27.79 13.35 1.93
CA ASN A 123 -27.16 12.25 1.21
C ASN A 123 -25.80 11.96 1.80
N SER A 124 -25.41 10.68 1.84
CA SER A 124 -24.09 10.26 2.24
C SER A 124 -23.56 9.23 1.25
N ASP A 125 -22.31 9.38 0.90
CA ASP A 125 -21.59 8.44 0.04
C ASP A 125 -20.52 7.74 0.87
N PHE A 126 -20.46 6.42 0.77
CA PHE A 126 -19.50 5.60 1.49
C PHE A 126 -18.69 4.79 0.50
N ALA A 127 -17.38 4.94 0.56
CA ALA A 127 -16.46 4.07 -0.14
C ALA A 127 -15.80 3.13 0.87
N GLU A 128 -15.87 1.83 0.60
CA GLU A 128 -15.07 0.86 1.37
C GLU A 128 -13.61 1.02 0.98
N SER A 129 -12.76 1.25 1.98
CA SER A 129 -11.32 1.09 1.81
C SER A 129 -11.04 -0.38 1.58
N SER A 130 -10.39 -0.73 0.47
CA SER A 130 -10.00 -2.10 0.17
C SER A 130 -9.22 -2.72 1.33
N LYS A 131 -9.67 -3.89 1.77
CA LYS A 131 -8.95 -4.70 2.76
C LYS A 131 -7.69 -5.28 2.15
#